data_bc3bfba5d471f361496bb085a08d8bf0
#
_entry.id   bc3bfba5d471f361496bb085a08d8bf0
#
_cell.length_a   1.000
_cell.length_b   1.000
_cell.length_c   1.000
_cell.angle_alpha   90.00
_cell.angle_beta   90.00
_cell.angle_gamma   90.00
#
_symmetry.space_group_name_H-M   'P 1'
#
loop_
_entity.id
_entity.type
_entity.pdbx_description
1 polymer ?
#
loop_
_entity_poly.entity_id
_entity_poly.type
_entity_poly.pdbx_seq_one_letter_code
_entity_poly.pdbx_strand_id
1 'polypeptide(L)'
;MFERFTDRARRVVVLAQDEARQLNHDYIGTEHILLGLIHEGDGVAARALEAMGISLAAVRQGVEQVIGKGDAPPGGGHIPFTPRAKKVLELSLREALQLGQDYIGTEHILLGLIREGEGVAAQVLVRLGADLHRVRQEVLHLLAGRPEGAPAERGAASAGSSRNPVVQEVREALSSISDRLTAIERHLGMREPAGPGEPTGPGEPTEPGDRAGPGDPAEPGHLSS
;
A
#
# COMPACT_ATOMS: atom_id res chain seq x y z
N MET A 1 -7.11 2.81 -7.03
CA MET A 1 -6.43 2.30 -5.83
C MET A 1 -7.41 1.97 -4.69
N PHE A 2 -8.32 2.88 -4.35
CA PHE A 2 -9.26 2.68 -3.22
C PHE A 2 -10.40 1.70 -3.48
N GLU A 3 -10.64 1.33 -4.72
CA GLU A 3 -11.57 0.25 -5.08
C GLU A 3 -11.16 -1.10 -4.47
N ARG A 4 -9.87 -1.29 -4.21
CA ARG A 4 -9.31 -2.49 -3.59
C ARG A 4 -9.34 -2.46 -2.06
N PHE A 5 -9.67 -1.31 -1.44
CA PHE A 5 -9.76 -1.21 0.01
C PHE A 5 -11.00 -1.93 0.53
N THR A 6 -10.82 -2.72 1.58
CA THR A 6 -11.96 -3.26 2.34
C THR A 6 -12.71 -2.12 3.01
N ASP A 7 -13.95 -2.35 3.44
CA ASP A 7 -14.75 -1.34 4.15
C ASP A 7 -14.06 -0.89 5.44
N ARG A 8 -13.37 -1.82 6.15
CA ARG A 8 -12.57 -1.48 7.33
C ARG A 8 -11.38 -0.60 6.97
N ALA A 9 -10.67 -0.91 5.90
CA ALA A 9 -9.55 -0.10 5.43
C ALA A 9 -10.00 1.31 5.00
N ARG A 10 -11.17 1.45 4.37
CA ARG A 10 -11.78 2.76 4.09
C ARG A 10 -12.13 3.51 5.38
N ARG A 11 -12.68 2.79 6.37
CA ARG A 11 -12.99 3.36 7.68
C ARG A 11 -11.75 3.89 8.39
N VAL A 12 -10.61 3.19 8.29
CA VAL A 12 -9.32 3.69 8.80
C VAL A 12 -8.96 5.06 8.24
N VAL A 13 -9.17 5.27 6.93
CA VAL A 13 -8.88 6.57 6.29
C VAL A 13 -9.79 7.68 6.83
N VAL A 14 -11.07 7.39 7.03
CA VAL A 14 -12.03 8.34 7.63
C VAL A 14 -11.62 8.66 9.06
N LEU A 15 -11.33 7.65 9.87
CA LEU A 15 -10.89 7.82 11.25
C LEU A 15 -9.56 8.59 11.35
N ALA A 16 -8.63 8.34 10.41
CA ALA A 16 -7.38 9.11 10.36
C ALA A 16 -7.63 10.61 10.12
N GLN A 17 -8.61 10.96 9.29
CA GLN A 17 -9.01 12.36 9.09
C GLN A 17 -9.64 12.95 10.35
N ASP A 18 -10.47 12.18 11.05
CA ASP A 18 -11.09 12.62 12.30
C ASP A 18 -10.05 12.83 13.40
N GLU A 19 -9.04 11.95 13.51
CA GLU A 19 -7.93 12.11 14.43
C GLU A 19 -7.07 13.34 14.11
N ALA A 20 -6.83 13.63 12.83
CA ALA A 20 -6.16 14.86 12.41
C ALA A 20 -6.93 16.11 12.84
N ARG A 21 -8.26 16.12 12.67
CA ARG A 21 -9.13 17.22 13.14
C ARG A 21 -9.10 17.40 14.66
N GLN A 22 -9.13 16.29 15.43
CA GLN A 22 -9.07 16.34 16.90
C GLN A 22 -7.74 16.91 17.40
N LEU A 23 -6.65 16.67 16.65
CA LEU A 23 -5.33 17.21 16.94
C LEU A 23 -5.12 18.62 16.35
N ASN A 24 -6.12 19.20 15.69
CA ASN A 24 -6.04 20.48 14.99
C ASN A 24 -4.96 20.52 13.89
N HIS A 25 -4.74 19.38 13.20
CA HIS A 25 -3.79 19.31 12.10
C HIS A 25 -4.50 19.50 10.76
N ASP A 26 -3.92 20.27 9.87
CA ASP A 26 -4.40 20.55 8.52
C ASP A 26 -3.86 19.57 7.47
N TYR A 27 -3.26 18.46 7.92
CA TYR A 27 -2.74 17.37 7.10
C TYR A 27 -3.03 16.00 7.73
N ILE A 28 -3.06 14.95 6.90
CA ILE A 28 -3.12 13.56 7.35
C ILE A 28 -1.73 12.96 7.22
N GLY A 29 -1.03 12.79 8.35
CA GLY A 29 0.28 12.15 8.43
C GLY A 29 0.20 10.64 8.71
N THR A 30 1.35 9.99 8.81
CA THR A 30 1.45 8.56 9.15
C THR A 30 0.90 8.26 10.54
N GLU A 31 1.06 9.18 11.48
CA GLU A 31 0.52 9.12 12.85
C GLU A 31 -1.00 9.06 12.87
N HIS A 32 -1.66 9.83 12.02
CA HIS A 32 -3.12 9.80 11.91
C HIS A 32 -3.63 8.48 11.32
N ILE A 33 -2.88 7.92 10.36
CA ILE A 33 -3.18 6.57 9.85
C ILE A 33 -3.03 5.53 10.95
N LEU A 34 -2.00 5.60 11.79
CA LEU A 34 -1.81 4.71 12.93
C LEU A 34 -2.98 4.84 13.93
N LEU A 35 -3.36 6.06 14.26
CA LEU A 35 -4.51 6.32 15.14
C LEU A 35 -5.80 5.74 14.54
N GLY A 36 -6.04 5.95 13.25
CA GLY A 36 -7.20 5.39 12.54
C GLY A 36 -7.22 3.86 12.55
N LEU A 37 -6.06 3.20 12.41
CA LEU A 37 -5.94 1.74 12.49
C LEU A 37 -6.36 1.19 13.84
N ILE A 38 -5.93 1.83 14.93
CA ILE A 38 -6.27 1.39 16.30
C ILE A 38 -7.72 1.75 16.62
N HIS A 39 -8.19 2.91 16.19
CA HIS A 39 -9.55 3.40 16.45
C HIS A 39 -10.61 2.55 15.73
N GLU A 40 -10.29 1.97 14.58
CA GLU A 40 -11.17 1.03 13.86
C GLU A 40 -11.51 -0.18 14.73
N GLY A 41 -10.56 -0.71 15.48
CA GLY A 41 -10.75 -1.61 16.61
C GLY A 41 -10.88 -3.10 16.28
N ASP A 42 -11.55 -3.45 15.19
CA ASP A 42 -11.90 -4.85 14.86
C ASP A 42 -10.96 -5.52 13.85
N GLY A 43 -10.18 -4.71 13.11
CA GLY A 43 -9.29 -5.21 12.05
C GLY A 43 -8.06 -5.95 12.59
N VAL A 44 -7.37 -6.67 11.70
CA VAL A 44 -6.14 -7.39 12.05
C VAL A 44 -5.09 -6.44 12.60
N ALA A 45 -4.99 -5.23 12.06
CA ALA A 45 -4.05 -4.22 12.54
C ALA A 45 -4.29 -3.83 14.01
N ALA A 46 -5.54 -3.53 14.36
CA ALA A 46 -5.89 -3.17 15.74
C ALA A 46 -5.57 -4.31 16.71
N ARG A 47 -5.94 -5.55 16.36
CA ARG A 47 -5.64 -6.74 17.18
C ARG A 47 -4.15 -7.00 17.33
N ALA A 48 -3.36 -6.80 16.28
CA ALA A 48 -1.91 -6.96 16.36
C ALA A 48 -1.27 -5.94 17.32
N LEU A 49 -1.72 -4.69 17.24
CA LEU A 49 -1.23 -3.62 18.11
C LEU A 49 -1.69 -3.82 19.56
N GLU A 50 -2.93 -4.25 19.78
CA GLU A 50 -3.47 -4.58 21.10
C GLU A 50 -2.73 -5.74 21.76
N ALA A 51 -2.43 -6.82 21.00
CA ALA A 51 -1.63 -7.95 21.48
C ALA A 51 -0.22 -7.54 21.95
N MET A 52 0.29 -6.43 21.44
CA MET A 52 1.56 -5.82 21.88
C MET A 52 1.39 -4.76 22.98
N GLY A 53 0.18 -4.58 23.53
CA GLY A 53 -0.10 -3.61 24.56
C GLY A 53 -0.18 -2.16 24.09
N ILE A 54 -0.31 -1.93 22.79
CA ILE A 54 -0.37 -0.58 22.19
C ILE A 54 -1.84 -0.14 22.13
N SER A 55 -2.20 0.81 22.99
CA SER A 55 -3.55 1.35 23.08
C SER A 55 -3.69 2.67 22.32
N LEU A 56 -4.94 3.00 21.92
CA LEU A 56 -5.27 4.28 21.29
C LEU A 56 -4.85 5.48 22.16
N ALA A 57 -5.09 5.41 23.45
CA ALA A 57 -4.73 6.47 24.39
C ALA A 57 -3.21 6.70 24.44
N ALA A 58 -2.42 5.61 24.51
CA ALA A 58 -0.96 5.68 24.51
C ALA A 58 -0.42 6.28 23.22
N VAL A 59 -0.99 5.89 22.07
CA VAL A 59 -0.56 6.43 20.76
C VAL A 59 -0.93 7.90 20.64
N ARG A 60 -2.14 8.33 21.04
CA ARG A 60 -2.52 9.76 21.06
C ARG A 60 -1.54 10.58 21.89
N GLN A 61 -1.24 10.12 23.11
CA GLN A 61 -0.27 10.80 23.97
C GLN A 61 1.12 10.84 23.33
N GLY A 62 1.57 9.74 22.71
CA GLY A 62 2.84 9.69 22.00
C GLY A 62 2.89 10.67 20.81
N VAL A 63 1.82 10.78 20.04
CA VAL A 63 1.70 11.73 18.92
C VAL A 63 1.77 13.16 19.44
N GLU A 64 1.00 13.50 20.47
CA GLU A 64 1.03 14.84 21.10
C GLU A 64 2.42 15.20 21.63
N GLN A 65 3.18 14.24 22.15
CA GLN A 65 4.56 14.46 22.62
C GLN A 65 5.56 14.66 21.48
N VAL A 66 5.31 14.09 20.29
CA VAL A 66 6.25 14.18 19.16
C VAL A 66 6.00 15.41 18.33
N ILE A 67 4.76 15.71 17.99
CA ILE A 67 4.40 16.78 17.03
C ILE A 67 3.50 17.86 17.65
N GLY A 68 2.99 17.65 18.86
CA GLY A 68 2.09 18.58 19.50
C GLY A 68 0.66 18.53 18.95
N LYS A 69 -0.10 19.54 19.32
CA LYS A 69 -1.44 19.81 18.81
C LYS A 69 -1.44 21.15 18.10
N GLY A 70 -2.14 21.25 16.99
CA GLY A 70 -2.23 22.50 16.24
C GLY A 70 -2.94 23.61 17.02
N ASP A 71 -2.61 24.87 16.74
CA ASP A 71 -3.13 26.04 17.46
C ASP A 71 -4.60 26.33 17.16
N ALA A 72 -5.08 25.93 15.99
CA ALA A 72 -6.45 26.15 15.56
C ALA A 72 -7.00 24.94 14.78
N PRO A 73 -8.32 24.68 14.90
CA PRO A 73 -8.93 23.62 14.11
C PRO A 73 -8.75 23.90 12.63
N PRO A 74 -8.49 22.86 11.80
CA PRO A 74 -8.37 23.03 10.36
C PRO A 74 -9.67 23.61 9.80
N GLY A 75 -9.53 24.49 8.81
CA GLY A 75 -10.68 25.05 8.09
C GLY A 75 -11.56 23.94 7.51
N GLY A 76 -12.87 24.20 7.38
CA GLY A 76 -13.79 23.24 6.80
C GLY A 76 -13.35 22.86 5.39
N GLY A 77 -13.18 21.55 5.14
CA GLY A 77 -12.78 21.02 3.85
C GLY A 77 -11.95 19.75 3.95
N HIS A 78 -11.41 19.36 2.81
CA HIS A 78 -10.56 18.17 2.68
C HIS A 78 -9.17 18.43 3.26
N ILE A 79 -8.75 17.55 4.18
CA ILE A 79 -7.41 17.57 4.76
C ILE A 79 -6.47 16.71 3.89
N PRO A 80 -5.37 17.26 3.34
CA PRO A 80 -4.48 16.54 2.44
C PRO A 80 -3.59 15.53 3.17
N PHE A 81 -3.26 14.44 2.49
CA PHE A 81 -2.24 13.51 2.96
C PHE A 81 -0.83 14.06 2.78
N THR A 82 0.03 13.84 3.77
CA THR A 82 1.46 14.10 3.62
C THR A 82 2.08 13.16 2.56
N PRO A 83 3.25 13.50 1.99
CA PRO A 83 3.96 12.61 1.07
C PRO A 83 4.26 11.23 1.67
N ARG A 84 4.62 11.16 2.97
CA ARG A 84 4.86 9.90 3.68
C ARG A 84 3.58 9.10 3.88
N ALA A 85 2.47 9.74 4.22
CA ALA A 85 1.17 9.06 4.34
C ALA A 85 0.72 8.46 2.99
N LYS A 86 0.91 9.18 1.88
CA LYS A 86 0.69 8.65 0.52
C LYS A 86 1.57 7.43 0.25
N LYS A 87 2.85 7.49 0.66
CA LYS A 87 3.78 6.37 0.53
C LYS A 87 3.34 5.14 1.32
N VAL A 88 2.80 5.31 2.53
CA VAL A 88 2.21 4.22 3.31
C VAL A 88 1.10 3.53 2.52
N LEU A 89 0.16 4.30 1.94
CA LEU A 89 -0.94 3.73 1.15
C LEU A 89 -0.45 3.00 -0.11
N GLU A 90 0.59 3.52 -0.78
CA GLU A 90 1.24 2.83 -1.90
C GLU A 90 1.91 1.51 -1.45
N LEU A 91 2.64 1.54 -0.33
CA LEU A 91 3.27 0.36 0.23
C LEU A 91 2.24 -0.68 0.69
N SER A 92 1.07 -0.26 1.17
CA SER A 92 -0.03 -1.16 1.54
C SER A 92 -0.51 -2.02 0.36
N LEU A 93 -0.59 -1.43 -0.84
CA LEU A 93 -0.89 -2.19 -2.05
C LEU A 93 0.22 -3.21 -2.36
N ARG A 94 1.48 -2.82 -2.22
CA ARG A 94 2.61 -3.74 -2.45
C ARG A 94 2.62 -4.90 -1.46
N GLU A 95 2.32 -4.64 -0.17
CA GLU A 95 2.20 -5.70 0.83
C GLU A 95 1.05 -6.66 0.51
N ALA A 96 -0.13 -6.15 0.08
CA ALA A 96 -1.25 -6.99 -0.35
C ALA A 96 -0.86 -7.91 -1.51
N LEU A 97 -0.23 -7.37 -2.55
CA LEU A 97 0.23 -8.15 -3.70
C LEU A 97 1.30 -9.19 -3.33
N GLN A 98 2.23 -8.87 -2.40
CA GLN A 98 3.23 -9.81 -1.90
C GLN A 98 2.62 -10.97 -1.11
N LEU A 99 1.49 -10.71 -0.44
CA LEU A 99 0.70 -11.73 0.26
C LEU A 99 -0.30 -12.46 -0.65
N GLY A 100 -0.28 -12.19 -1.96
CA GLY A 100 -1.18 -12.83 -2.94
C GLY A 100 -2.63 -12.38 -2.83
N GLN A 101 -2.89 -11.20 -2.24
CA GLN A 101 -4.23 -10.69 -2.03
C GLN A 101 -4.58 -9.57 -3.02
N ASP A 102 -5.80 -9.58 -3.52
CA ASP A 102 -6.34 -8.62 -4.49
C ASP A 102 -7.05 -7.42 -3.83
N TYR A 103 -7.11 -7.39 -2.50
CA TYR A 103 -7.70 -6.36 -1.67
C TYR A 103 -6.69 -5.76 -0.69
N ILE A 104 -6.98 -4.57 -0.18
CA ILE A 104 -6.17 -3.90 0.84
C ILE A 104 -7.00 -3.84 2.14
N GLY A 105 -6.60 -4.63 3.13
CA GLY A 105 -7.16 -4.64 4.47
C GLY A 105 -6.36 -3.77 5.45
N THR A 106 -6.81 -3.72 6.70
CA THR A 106 -6.14 -2.97 7.77
C THR A 106 -4.72 -3.48 8.03
N GLU A 107 -4.51 -4.80 7.91
CA GLU A 107 -3.22 -5.48 7.98
C GLU A 107 -2.21 -4.92 6.98
N HIS A 108 -2.65 -4.71 5.74
CA HIS A 108 -1.78 -4.20 4.68
C HIS A 108 -1.40 -2.74 4.93
N ILE A 109 -2.32 -1.94 5.48
CA ILE A 109 -2.04 -0.55 5.84
C ILE A 109 -1.00 -0.52 6.97
N LEU A 110 -1.12 -1.36 7.99
CA LEU A 110 -0.14 -1.46 9.07
C LEU A 110 1.22 -1.94 8.56
N LEU A 111 1.25 -2.96 7.68
CA LEU A 111 2.49 -3.44 7.06
C LEU A 111 3.15 -2.36 6.20
N GLY A 112 2.37 -1.59 5.44
CA GLY A 112 2.85 -0.45 4.66
C GLY A 112 3.44 0.66 5.55
N LEU A 113 2.82 0.92 6.70
CA LEU A 113 3.29 1.88 7.69
C LEU A 113 4.63 1.46 8.32
N ILE A 114 4.75 0.18 8.69
CA ILE A 114 6.00 -0.38 9.23
C ILE A 114 7.10 -0.34 8.18
N ARG A 115 6.77 -0.63 6.92
CA ARG A 115 7.74 -0.62 5.82
C ARG A 115 8.24 0.77 5.46
N GLU A 116 7.39 1.80 5.58
CA GLU A 116 7.79 3.20 5.44
C GLU A 116 8.82 3.56 6.52
N GLY A 117 8.54 3.22 7.79
CA GLY A 117 9.46 3.10 8.90
C GLY A 117 10.11 4.40 9.41
N GLU A 118 9.95 5.53 8.73
CA GLU A 118 10.59 6.80 9.09
C GLU A 118 9.61 7.89 9.52
N GLY A 119 8.30 7.65 9.35
CA GLY A 119 7.24 8.58 9.72
C GLY A 119 7.06 8.69 11.24
N VAL A 120 6.24 9.67 11.65
CA VAL A 120 5.89 9.91 13.05
C VAL A 120 5.26 8.67 13.69
N ALA A 121 4.46 7.92 12.93
CA ALA A 121 3.87 6.66 13.41
C ALA A 121 4.92 5.66 13.87
N ALA A 122 5.98 5.44 13.08
CA ALA A 122 7.07 4.54 13.42
C ALA A 122 7.82 5.02 14.66
N GLN A 123 8.09 6.33 14.77
CA GLN A 123 8.74 6.93 15.93
C GLN A 123 7.91 6.74 17.20
N VAL A 124 6.58 6.93 17.13
CA VAL A 124 5.67 6.73 18.25
C VAL A 124 5.65 5.27 18.68
N LEU A 125 5.53 4.33 17.73
CA LEU A 125 5.58 2.90 18.03
C LEU A 125 6.87 2.49 18.76
N VAL A 126 8.02 2.94 18.27
CA VAL A 126 9.32 2.66 18.89
C VAL A 126 9.40 3.26 20.28
N ARG A 127 8.92 4.49 20.49
CA ARG A 127 8.86 5.12 21.83
C ARG A 127 7.97 4.37 22.82
N LEU A 128 6.90 3.76 22.33
CA LEU A 128 6.02 2.90 23.14
C LEU A 128 6.61 1.50 23.35
N GLY A 129 7.85 1.25 22.91
CA GLY A 129 8.55 -0.01 23.10
C GLY A 129 8.21 -1.08 22.06
N ALA A 130 7.50 -0.71 20.99
CA ALA A 130 7.21 -1.63 19.91
C ALA A 130 8.41 -1.79 18.98
N ASP A 131 8.85 -3.02 18.80
CA ASP A 131 9.75 -3.40 17.72
C ASP A 131 8.94 -3.59 16.43
N LEU A 132 9.22 -2.77 15.41
CA LEU A 132 8.50 -2.79 14.13
C LEU A 132 8.56 -4.17 13.45
N HIS A 133 9.66 -4.90 13.64
CA HIS A 133 9.78 -6.27 13.11
C HIS A 133 8.81 -7.22 13.82
N ARG A 134 8.68 -7.09 15.15
CA ARG A 134 7.72 -7.87 15.94
C ARG A 134 6.28 -7.54 15.56
N VAL A 135 5.96 -6.26 15.34
CA VAL A 135 4.62 -5.86 14.84
C VAL A 135 4.31 -6.57 13.52
N ARG A 136 5.29 -6.60 12.59
CA ARG A 136 5.14 -7.33 11.32
C ARG A 136 4.89 -8.82 11.54
N GLN A 137 5.66 -9.44 12.41
CA GLN A 137 5.50 -10.88 12.74
C GLN A 137 4.12 -11.17 13.33
N GLU A 138 3.62 -10.33 14.22
CA GLU A 138 2.30 -10.50 14.83
C GLU A 138 1.19 -10.39 13.79
N VAL A 139 1.26 -9.40 12.88
CA VAL A 139 0.31 -9.31 11.76
C VAL A 139 0.32 -10.58 10.92
N LEU A 140 1.49 -11.08 10.53
CA LEU A 140 1.61 -12.30 9.73
C LEU A 140 1.11 -13.54 10.48
N HIS A 141 1.34 -13.63 11.78
CA HIS A 141 0.83 -14.69 12.64
C HIS A 141 -0.71 -14.71 12.67
N LEU A 142 -1.33 -13.55 12.87
CA LEU A 142 -2.79 -13.40 12.86
C LEU A 142 -3.41 -13.73 11.49
N LEU A 143 -2.70 -13.45 10.40
CA LEU A 143 -3.13 -13.82 9.05
C LEU A 143 -3.03 -15.33 8.82
N ALA A 144 -1.94 -15.98 9.28
CA ALA A 144 -1.75 -17.43 9.16
C ALA A 144 -2.76 -18.25 9.98
N GLY A 145 -3.22 -17.70 11.12
CA GLY A 145 -4.26 -18.31 11.96
C GLY A 145 -5.68 -18.17 11.41
N ARG A 146 -5.87 -17.46 10.31
CA ARG A 146 -7.18 -17.32 9.66
C ARG A 146 -7.46 -18.62 8.87
N PRO A 147 -8.62 -19.31 9.07
CA PRO A 147 -8.97 -20.45 8.25
C PRO A 147 -9.06 -20.02 6.78
N GLU A 148 -8.47 -20.81 5.88
CA GLU A 148 -8.63 -20.65 4.44
C GLU A 148 -10.13 -20.63 4.11
N GLY A 149 -10.61 -19.52 3.53
CA GLY A 149 -12.04 -19.33 3.21
C GLY A 149 -12.81 -18.45 4.21
N ALA A 150 -12.22 -17.98 5.29
CA ALA A 150 -12.83 -16.86 6.01
C ALA A 150 -13.00 -15.69 5.03
N PRO A 151 -14.23 -15.14 4.88
CA PRO A 151 -14.42 -14.03 3.96
C PRO A 151 -13.40 -12.97 4.35
N ALA A 152 -12.49 -12.65 3.40
CA ALA A 152 -11.77 -11.39 3.47
C ALA A 152 -12.83 -10.37 3.90
N GLU A 153 -12.50 -9.41 4.73
CA GLU A 153 -13.41 -8.35 5.21
C GLU A 153 -14.01 -7.52 4.05
N ARG A 154 -14.38 -8.21 2.98
CA ARG A 154 -15.24 -7.72 1.92
C ARG A 154 -16.58 -7.52 2.58
N GLY A 155 -16.84 -6.27 2.98
CA GLY A 155 -18.17 -5.91 3.40
C GLY A 155 -19.14 -6.53 2.42
N ALA A 156 -20.10 -7.29 2.93
CA ALA A 156 -21.27 -7.61 2.16
C ALA A 156 -21.69 -6.29 1.52
N ALA A 157 -21.70 -6.26 0.20
CA ALA A 157 -22.29 -5.17 -0.53
C ALA A 157 -23.75 -5.15 -0.11
N SER A 158 -24.02 -4.51 1.02
CA SER A 158 -25.35 -4.09 1.40
C SER A 158 -25.74 -3.07 0.34
N ALA A 159 -26.50 -3.54 -0.64
CA ALA A 159 -27.31 -2.69 -1.49
C ALA A 159 -28.32 -1.98 -0.59
N GLY A 160 -27.89 -0.87 0.01
CA GLY A 160 -28.67 -0.11 0.95
C GLY A 160 -28.01 1.24 1.22
N SER A 161 -28.38 2.22 0.39
CA SER A 161 -28.38 3.65 0.74
C SER A 161 -27.10 4.23 1.35
N SER A 162 -26.08 4.44 0.53
CA SER A 162 -24.96 5.32 0.87
C SER A 162 -25.23 6.76 0.46
N ARG A 163 -26.11 7.44 1.17
CA ARG A 163 -26.14 8.90 1.21
C ARG A 163 -25.47 9.39 2.49
N ASN A 164 -24.29 8.87 2.77
CA ASN A 164 -23.46 9.47 3.81
C ASN A 164 -22.52 10.49 3.10
N PRO A 165 -22.73 11.80 3.30
CA PRO A 165 -21.96 12.85 2.63
C PRO A 165 -20.46 12.71 2.87
N VAL A 166 -20.04 12.17 4.02
CA VAL A 166 -18.64 11.95 4.37
C VAL A 166 -18.01 10.86 3.48
N VAL A 167 -18.76 9.79 3.15
CA VAL A 167 -18.25 8.72 2.26
C VAL A 167 -18.14 9.23 0.82
N GLN A 168 -19.05 10.10 0.40
CA GLN A 168 -19.01 10.73 -0.92
C GLN A 168 -17.83 11.70 -1.03
N GLU A 169 -17.62 12.54 -0.02
CA GLU A 169 -16.52 13.50 0.05
C GLU A 169 -15.15 12.81 0.07
N VAL A 170 -15.02 11.71 0.82
CA VAL A 170 -13.81 10.88 0.82
C VAL A 170 -13.59 10.24 -0.56
N ARG A 171 -14.63 9.77 -1.23
CA ARG A 171 -14.53 9.20 -2.58
C ARG A 171 -14.06 10.24 -3.60
N GLU A 172 -14.59 11.45 -3.55
CA GLU A 172 -14.22 12.55 -4.45
C GLU A 172 -12.78 13.02 -4.19
N ALA A 173 -12.40 13.16 -2.93
CA ALA A 173 -11.03 13.50 -2.54
C ALA A 173 -10.01 12.46 -3.00
N LEU A 174 -10.36 11.17 -2.89
CA LEU A 174 -9.53 10.06 -3.31
C LEU A 174 -9.44 9.95 -4.84
N SER A 175 -10.52 10.26 -5.57
CA SER A 175 -10.51 10.38 -7.03
C SER A 175 -9.57 11.50 -7.49
N SER A 176 -9.67 12.67 -6.87
CA SER A 176 -8.79 13.81 -7.16
C SER A 176 -7.30 13.51 -6.94
N ILE A 177 -6.96 12.70 -5.90
CA ILE A 177 -5.58 12.26 -5.67
C ILE A 177 -5.12 11.29 -6.75
N SER A 178 -5.97 10.36 -7.18
CA SER A 178 -5.68 9.42 -8.26
C SER A 178 -5.40 10.16 -9.57
N ASP A 179 -6.23 11.14 -9.91
CA ASP A 179 -6.09 11.94 -11.13
C ASP A 179 -4.80 12.77 -11.12
N ARG A 180 -4.44 13.32 -9.96
CA ARG A 180 -3.19 14.09 -9.81
C ARG A 180 -1.95 13.20 -9.84
N LEU A 181 -1.99 11.99 -9.30
CA LEU A 181 -0.90 11.02 -9.41
C LEU A 181 -0.71 10.58 -10.86
N THR A 182 -1.78 10.29 -11.58
CA THR A 182 -1.74 9.96 -13.01
C THR A 182 -1.19 11.13 -13.84
N ALA A 183 -1.54 12.36 -13.49
CA ALA A 183 -1.02 13.56 -14.16
C ALA A 183 0.49 13.75 -13.89
N ILE A 184 0.96 13.48 -12.67
CA ILE A 184 2.37 13.55 -12.28
C ILE A 184 3.17 12.44 -12.98
N GLU A 185 2.67 11.21 -13.01
CA GLU A 185 3.30 10.09 -13.73
C GLU A 185 3.44 10.39 -15.22
N ARG A 186 2.41 11.00 -15.83
CA ARG A 186 2.46 11.44 -17.24
C ARG A 186 3.46 12.57 -17.44
N HIS A 187 3.59 13.50 -16.51
CA HIS A 187 4.51 14.63 -16.59
C HIS A 187 5.97 14.22 -16.36
N LEU A 188 6.20 13.19 -15.54
CA LEU A 188 7.53 12.62 -15.28
C LEU A 188 7.98 11.60 -16.33
N GLY A 189 7.18 11.35 -17.38
CA GLY A 189 7.55 10.46 -18.47
C GLY A 189 7.75 9.00 -18.05
N MET A 190 7.17 8.57 -16.95
CA MET A 190 7.15 7.17 -16.52
C MET A 190 6.20 6.38 -17.43
N ARG A 191 6.77 5.88 -18.53
CA ARG A 191 6.11 5.02 -19.49
C ARG A 191 5.65 3.74 -18.79
N GLU A 192 4.38 3.38 -18.96
CA GLU A 192 3.90 2.05 -18.58
C GLU A 192 4.81 0.98 -19.16
N PRO A 193 5.17 -0.08 -18.41
CA PRO A 193 5.81 -1.24 -19.01
C PRO A 193 4.84 -1.82 -20.03
N ALA A 194 5.28 -1.90 -21.29
CA ALA A 194 4.54 -2.52 -22.37
C ALA A 194 4.06 -3.90 -21.89
N GLY A 195 2.77 -4.16 -22.02
CA GLY A 195 2.17 -5.44 -21.74
C GLY A 195 2.88 -6.56 -22.52
N PRO A 196 2.82 -7.81 -22.04
CA PRO A 196 3.46 -8.94 -22.72
C PRO A 196 2.90 -9.05 -24.14
N GLY A 197 3.80 -8.90 -25.12
CA GLY A 197 3.47 -9.04 -26.53
C GLY A 197 2.83 -10.40 -26.80
N GLU A 198 1.78 -10.39 -27.59
CA GLU A 198 1.14 -11.60 -28.11
C GLU A 198 2.18 -12.50 -28.80
N PRO A 199 2.11 -13.84 -28.60
CA PRO A 199 2.98 -14.76 -29.31
C PRO A 199 2.57 -14.77 -30.80
N THR A 200 3.44 -14.26 -31.62
CA THR A 200 3.35 -14.46 -33.10
C THR A 200 3.43 -15.96 -33.37
N GLY A 201 2.42 -16.47 -34.04
CA GLY A 201 2.27 -17.87 -34.43
C GLY A 201 3.43 -18.40 -35.26
N PRO A 202 3.55 -19.73 -35.40
CA PRO A 202 4.68 -20.39 -36.03
C PRO A 202 4.66 -20.17 -37.55
N GLY A 203 5.75 -19.54 -38.04
CA GLY A 203 6.01 -19.43 -39.48
C GLY A 203 6.34 -20.80 -40.05
N GLU A 204 5.74 -21.07 -41.22
CA GLU A 204 5.89 -22.26 -42.04
C GLU A 204 7.36 -22.59 -42.40
N PRO A 205 7.70 -23.88 -42.57
CA PRO A 205 9.04 -24.30 -42.97
C PRO A 205 9.22 -24.14 -44.47
N THR A 206 10.18 -23.33 -44.89
CA THR A 206 10.68 -23.32 -46.26
C THR A 206 11.70 -24.43 -46.46
N GLU A 207 11.44 -25.25 -47.52
CA GLU A 207 12.23 -26.36 -47.97
C GLU A 207 13.69 -26.01 -48.37
N PRO A 208 14.61 -27.02 -48.32
CA PRO A 208 16.02 -26.83 -48.66
C PRO A 208 16.26 -26.97 -50.17
N GLY A 209 16.82 -25.95 -50.77
CA GLY A 209 17.36 -25.98 -52.15
C GLY A 209 18.77 -26.53 -52.17
N ASP A 210 18.86 -27.62 -52.90
CA ASP A 210 20.02 -28.43 -53.31
C ASP A 210 21.01 -27.63 -54.20
N ARG A 211 22.31 -27.86 -54.06
CA ARG A 211 23.34 -28.12 -55.04
C ARG A 211 24.78 -27.71 -54.66
N ALA A 212 25.56 -28.75 -54.51
CA ALA A 212 26.78 -29.06 -55.25
C ALA A 212 28.02 -28.18 -55.11
N GLY A 213 29.05 -28.71 -54.54
CA GLY A 213 30.11 -29.41 -55.20
C GLY A 213 31.49 -28.89 -54.78
N PRO A 214 32.52 -29.69 -54.97
CA PRO A 214 33.62 -29.78 -53.98
C PRO A 214 34.89 -29.03 -54.43
N GLY A 215 35.78 -28.77 -53.46
CA GLY A 215 37.10 -28.24 -53.74
C GLY A 215 38.02 -28.39 -52.53
N ASP A 216 38.75 -29.45 -52.54
CA ASP A 216 39.88 -29.84 -51.68
C ASP A 216 41.15 -29.12 -52.19
N PRO A 217 42.34 -29.36 -51.59
CA PRO A 217 42.87 -29.01 -50.27
C PRO A 217 44.16 -28.16 -50.34
N ALA A 218 44.67 -27.70 -49.27
CA ALA A 218 46.12 -27.59 -49.05
C ALA A 218 46.49 -27.21 -47.60
N GLU A 219 47.13 -28.11 -46.92
CA GLU A 219 48.06 -27.93 -45.83
C GLU A 219 49.37 -27.27 -46.28
N PRO A 220 50.42 -27.13 -45.41
CA PRO A 220 50.54 -26.70 -44.05
C PRO A 220 51.68 -25.70 -43.87
N GLY A 221 51.97 -25.32 -42.68
CA GLY A 221 53.25 -24.59 -42.40
C GLY A 221 53.29 -23.92 -41.04
N HIS A 222 53.77 -24.63 -40.06
CA HIS A 222 55.02 -24.50 -39.29
C HIS A 222 55.35 -23.13 -38.65
N LEU A 223 55.55 -23.26 -37.34
CA LEU A 223 56.69 -22.93 -36.47
C LEU A 223 56.79 -21.58 -35.79
N SER A 224 56.83 -21.75 -34.46
CA SER A 224 57.86 -21.17 -33.50
C SER A 224 57.83 -19.65 -33.30
N SER A 225 57.64 -19.28 -32.13
CA SER A 225 58.50 -19.06 -30.94
C SER A 225 57.65 -18.62 -29.77
#